data_82323906a20c6dc3ef2754b764827850
#
_entry.id   82323906a20c6dc3ef2754b764827850
#
_cell.length_a   1.000
_cell.length_b   1.000
_cell.length_c   1.000
_cell.angle_alpha   90.00
_cell.angle_beta   90.00
_cell.angle_gamma   90.00
#
_symmetry.space_group_name_H-M   'P 1'
#
loop_
_entity.id
_entity.type
_entity.pdbx_description
1 polymer ?
#
loop_
_entity_poly.entity_id
_entity_poly.type
_entity_poly.pdbx_seq_one_letter_code
_entity_poly.pdbx_strand_id
1 'polypeptide(L)'
;MKKIITTIVFLLAACTMPVHAQGLLAKGEGAEGKGLDDLAESYYRQAADTSAAARLRLGLLLERKEHYREAATWLAQADSGATAMAHLAACQAESRDWADAKRSAEKAVELAAEGEKEVCALAMSTLALVYNNDENYTNALNWAHKAMKEDPASARALNAAGIVLFRRGNDNEAIQTFRKALQKDPHNTDAYFNLGSVYCYRNNPDLAISTLRKGLKENRQSVKLLYCLGWAFLLKDESEHAIECLDNVIQLDSTYVNAYNRMGDIYFGRSEYNRAIEQYRKAIHFAPLLPEAYRLLGRTYAERNEFGKAIFNYQKAVENDRNDSETYCRIAELYVRQKQAGKAKANYRRAAKLGNKNAQDWCTKNGVTY
;
A
#
# COMPACT_ATOMS: atom_id res chain seq x y z
N MET A 1 39.00 13.79 12.33
CA MET A 1 39.06 12.53 13.06
C MET A 1 37.87 11.62 12.73
N LYS A 2 36.58 12.06 12.74
CA LYS A 2 35.40 11.21 12.43
C LYS A 2 35.44 10.59 11.00
N LYS A 3 35.84 11.34 9.95
CA LYS A 3 35.98 10.79 8.58
C LYS A 3 36.98 9.66 8.47
N ILE A 4 38.09 9.72 9.25
CA ILE A 4 39.10 8.68 9.26
C ILE A 4 38.58 7.43 9.96
N ILE A 5 37.73 7.57 10.99
CA ILE A 5 37.13 6.45 11.71
C ILE A 5 36.11 5.72 10.83
N THR A 6 35.27 6.44 10.08
CA THR A 6 34.31 5.84 9.17
C THR A 6 34.97 5.07 8.04
N THR A 7 36.07 5.63 7.48
CA THR A 7 36.86 4.94 6.43
C THR A 7 37.60 3.73 6.99
N ILE A 8 38.11 3.80 8.24
CA ILE A 8 38.77 2.67 8.91
C ILE A 8 37.78 1.57 9.28
N VAL A 9 36.56 1.90 9.69
CA VAL A 9 35.51 0.91 9.97
C VAL A 9 35.06 0.18 8.68
N PHE A 10 34.94 0.89 7.55
CA PHE A 10 34.70 0.27 6.25
C PHE A 10 35.87 -0.63 5.80
N LEU A 11 37.10 -0.23 6.02
CA LEU A 11 38.28 -1.02 5.69
C LEU A 11 38.45 -2.24 6.62
N LEU A 12 38.10 -2.14 7.90
CA LEU A 12 38.13 -3.27 8.84
C LEU A 12 37.01 -4.29 8.57
N ALA A 13 35.82 -3.84 8.19
CA ALA A 13 34.72 -4.74 7.77
C ALA A 13 35.08 -5.51 6.48
N ALA A 14 35.78 -4.85 5.54
CA ALA A 14 36.28 -5.51 4.33
C ALA A 14 37.36 -6.58 4.60
N CYS A 15 38.14 -6.43 5.68
CA CYS A 15 39.19 -7.40 6.04
C CYS A 15 38.68 -8.70 6.66
N THR A 16 37.42 -8.78 7.08
CA THR A 16 36.83 -9.99 7.72
C THR A 16 35.91 -10.80 6.79
N MET A 17 35.66 -10.32 5.57
CA MET A 17 34.83 -11.05 4.62
C MET A 17 35.59 -12.24 3.99
N PRO A 18 34.96 -13.41 3.84
CA PRO A 18 35.51 -14.48 3.03
C PRO A 18 35.78 -13.96 1.61
N VAL A 19 36.95 -14.24 1.04
CA VAL A 19 37.37 -13.80 -0.31
C VAL A 19 36.30 -14.12 -1.38
N HIS A 20 35.59 -15.23 -1.20
CA HIS A 20 34.49 -15.63 -2.07
C HIS A 20 33.31 -14.67 -2.03
N ALA A 21 32.90 -14.20 -0.84
CA ALA A 21 31.79 -13.25 -0.69
C ALA A 21 32.12 -11.87 -1.28
N GLN A 22 33.37 -11.42 -1.18
CA GLN A 22 33.82 -10.17 -1.83
C GLN A 22 33.75 -10.27 -3.35
N GLY A 23 34.14 -11.42 -3.91
CA GLY A 23 34.06 -11.66 -5.35
C GLY A 23 32.59 -11.69 -5.86
N LEU A 24 31.69 -12.27 -5.09
CA LEU A 24 30.23 -12.27 -5.42
C LEU A 24 29.61 -10.87 -5.29
N LEU A 25 29.97 -10.13 -4.26
CA LEU A 25 29.49 -8.73 -4.08
C LEU A 25 29.92 -7.87 -5.28
N ALA A 26 31.20 -7.92 -5.68
CA ALA A 26 31.70 -7.16 -6.83
C ALA A 26 31.02 -7.56 -8.16
N LYS A 27 30.71 -8.86 -8.34
CA LYS A 27 29.95 -9.34 -9.51
C LYS A 27 28.51 -8.80 -9.50
N GLY A 28 27.87 -8.76 -8.34
CA GLY A 28 26.56 -8.17 -8.14
C GLY A 28 26.54 -6.68 -8.50
N GLU A 29 27.48 -5.89 -7.97
CA GLU A 29 27.63 -4.48 -8.31
C GLU A 29 27.91 -4.25 -9.80
N GLY A 30 28.73 -5.09 -10.41
CA GLY A 30 28.99 -5.04 -11.85
C GLY A 30 27.77 -5.39 -12.70
N ALA A 31 26.92 -6.30 -12.26
CA ALA A 31 25.65 -6.63 -12.92
C ALA A 31 24.64 -5.50 -12.75
N GLU A 32 24.49 -4.97 -11.55
CA GLU A 32 23.62 -3.84 -11.22
C GLU A 32 23.97 -2.60 -12.05
N GLY A 33 25.26 -2.28 -12.16
CA GLY A 33 25.74 -1.16 -13.00
C GLY A 33 25.46 -1.32 -14.50
N LYS A 34 25.11 -2.53 -14.96
CA LYS A 34 24.67 -2.83 -16.33
C LYS A 34 23.14 -2.95 -16.47
N GLY A 35 22.38 -2.70 -15.42
CA GLY A 35 20.93 -2.86 -15.39
C GLY A 35 20.45 -4.33 -15.42
N LEU A 36 21.31 -5.28 -15.04
CA LEU A 36 21.01 -6.70 -14.98
C LEU A 36 20.56 -7.07 -13.55
N ASP A 37 19.43 -6.51 -13.12
CA ASP A 37 18.96 -6.57 -11.74
C ASP A 37 18.72 -8.01 -11.24
N ASP A 38 18.19 -8.92 -12.06
CA ASP A 38 17.98 -10.32 -11.66
C ASP A 38 19.29 -11.07 -11.44
N LEU A 39 20.30 -10.76 -12.25
CA LEU A 39 21.63 -11.33 -12.10
C LEU A 39 22.34 -10.73 -10.85
N ALA A 40 22.19 -9.44 -10.62
CA ALA A 40 22.69 -8.77 -9.42
C ALA A 40 22.09 -9.38 -8.16
N GLU A 41 20.78 -9.56 -8.15
CA GLU A 41 20.05 -10.21 -7.06
C GLU A 41 20.59 -11.61 -6.75
N SER A 42 20.80 -12.41 -7.79
CA SER A 42 21.36 -13.76 -7.63
C SER A 42 22.73 -13.74 -6.94
N TYR A 43 23.63 -12.84 -7.34
CA TYR A 43 24.93 -12.69 -6.71
C TYR A 43 24.86 -12.17 -5.28
N TYR A 44 23.99 -11.19 -5.02
CA TYR A 44 23.80 -10.64 -3.67
C TYR A 44 23.21 -11.68 -2.72
N ARG A 45 22.24 -12.49 -3.16
CA ARG A 45 21.69 -13.60 -2.36
C ARG A 45 22.77 -14.63 -1.97
N GLN A 46 23.65 -15.00 -2.89
CA GLN A 46 24.73 -15.93 -2.60
C GLN A 46 25.78 -15.37 -1.61
N ALA A 47 25.97 -14.05 -1.59
CA ALA A 47 26.90 -13.38 -0.68
C ALA A 47 26.27 -13.01 0.67
N ALA A 48 24.95 -12.96 0.77
CA ALA A 48 24.21 -12.39 1.90
C ALA A 48 24.43 -13.16 3.23
N ASP A 49 24.64 -14.47 3.19
CA ASP A 49 24.87 -15.28 4.39
C ASP A 49 26.09 -14.81 5.19
N THR A 50 27.14 -14.33 4.49
CA THR A 50 28.42 -13.99 5.09
C THR A 50 28.83 -12.54 4.99
N SER A 51 28.03 -11.71 4.29
CA SER A 51 28.37 -10.30 4.03
C SER A 51 27.24 -9.34 4.38
N ALA A 52 27.43 -8.49 5.39
CA ALA A 52 26.49 -7.43 5.74
C ALA A 52 26.33 -6.41 4.59
N ALA A 53 27.39 -6.13 3.83
CA ALA A 53 27.32 -5.27 2.65
C ALA A 53 26.45 -5.88 1.55
N ALA A 54 26.52 -7.20 1.34
CA ALA A 54 25.65 -7.88 0.38
C ALA A 54 24.18 -7.85 0.81
N ARG A 55 23.89 -8.00 2.12
CA ARG A 55 22.53 -7.84 2.66
C ARG A 55 21.99 -6.43 2.41
N LEU A 56 22.82 -5.41 2.65
CA LEU A 56 22.45 -4.02 2.35
C LEU A 56 22.11 -3.85 0.86
N ARG A 57 23.02 -4.28 -0.04
CA ARG A 57 22.79 -4.19 -1.49
C ARG A 57 21.56 -4.95 -1.95
N LEU A 58 21.36 -6.16 -1.43
CA LEU A 58 20.16 -6.96 -1.71
C LEU A 58 18.88 -6.24 -1.24
N GLY A 59 18.89 -5.71 -0.03
CA GLY A 59 17.76 -4.96 0.51
C GLY A 59 17.42 -3.73 -0.32
N LEU A 60 18.41 -2.95 -0.75
CA LEU A 60 18.22 -1.77 -1.61
C LEU A 60 17.69 -2.16 -3.00
N LEU A 61 18.17 -3.26 -3.57
CA LEU A 61 17.70 -3.77 -4.85
C LEU A 61 16.23 -4.24 -4.76
N LEU A 62 15.88 -4.97 -3.71
CA LEU A 62 14.52 -5.44 -3.46
C LEU A 62 13.55 -4.29 -3.16
N GLU A 63 14.00 -3.23 -2.45
CA GLU A 63 13.22 -2.00 -2.27
C GLU A 63 12.90 -1.36 -3.63
N ARG A 64 13.87 -1.24 -4.52
CA ARG A 64 13.68 -0.72 -5.88
C ARG A 64 12.72 -1.57 -6.72
N LYS A 65 12.70 -2.90 -6.48
CA LYS A 65 11.74 -3.86 -7.09
C LYS A 65 10.37 -3.86 -6.39
N GLU A 66 10.14 -3.02 -5.41
CA GLU A 66 8.92 -2.92 -4.60
C GLU A 66 8.63 -4.18 -3.74
N HIS A 67 9.64 -5.03 -3.49
CA HIS A 67 9.53 -6.20 -2.61
C HIS A 67 9.80 -5.82 -1.15
N TYR A 68 9.02 -4.89 -0.61
CA TYR A 68 9.30 -4.18 0.65
C TYR A 68 9.47 -5.10 1.86
N ARG A 69 8.65 -6.13 2.03
CA ARG A 69 8.75 -7.05 3.18
C ARG A 69 10.05 -7.84 3.18
N GLU A 70 10.45 -8.33 2.01
CA GLU A 70 11.69 -9.06 1.87
C GLU A 70 12.90 -8.12 2.01
N ALA A 71 12.84 -6.93 1.40
CA ALA A 71 13.83 -5.88 1.57
C ALA A 71 14.06 -5.54 3.05
N ALA A 72 12.98 -5.34 3.81
CA ALA A 72 13.06 -5.08 5.25
C ALA A 72 13.75 -6.20 6.02
N THR A 73 13.51 -7.47 5.65
CA THR A 73 14.17 -8.62 6.30
C THR A 73 15.69 -8.59 6.10
N TRP A 74 16.17 -8.27 4.89
CA TRP A 74 17.59 -8.19 4.59
C TRP A 74 18.24 -6.93 5.17
N LEU A 75 17.57 -5.79 5.12
CA LEU A 75 18.05 -4.53 5.69
C LEU A 75 18.19 -4.60 7.22
N ALA A 76 17.28 -5.30 7.90
CA ALA A 76 17.36 -5.51 9.34
C ALA A 76 18.57 -6.37 9.76
N GLN A 77 19.08 -7.21 8.87
CA GLN A 77 20.25 -8.06 9.07
C GLN A 77 21.53 -7.45 8.50
N ALA A 78 21.43 -6.30 7.82
CA ALA A 78 22.57 -5.54 7.35
C ALA A 78 23.32 -4.86 8.52
N ASP A 79 24.40 -4.16 8.22
CA ASP A 79 25.09 -3.36 9.24
C ASP A 79 24.15 -2.26 9.77
N SER A 80 24.22 -1.98 11.08
CA SER A 80 23.31 -1.03 11.76
C SER A 80 23.62 0.45 11.47
N GLY A 81 24.14 0.77 10.28
CA GLY A 81 24.41 2.13 9.84
C GLY A 81 23.13 2.92 9.49
N ALA A 82 23.28 4.25 9.43
CA ALA A 82 22.17 5.16 9.13
C ALA A 82 21.45 4.81 7.81
N THR A 83 22.20 4.47 6.77
CA THR A 83 21.65 4.07 5.46
C THR A 83 20.74 2.86 5.56
N ALA A 84 21.20 1.77 6.21
CA ALA A 84 20.41 0.56 6.38
C ALA A 84 19.12 0.84 7.18
N MET A 85 19.23 1.62 8.26
CA MET A 85 18.10 1.98 9.10
C MET A 85 17.08 2.87 8.38
N ALA A 86 17.53 3.83 7.56
CA ALA A 86 16.62 4.70 6.80
C ALA A 86 15.83 3.94 5.74
N HIS A 87 16.49 3.04 4.98
CA HIS A 87 15.84 2.22 3.99
C HIS A 87 14.96 1.13 4.63
N LEU A 88 15.39 0.55 5.77
CA LEU A 88 14.55 -0.35 6.57
C LEU A 88 13.25 0.34 6.99
N ALA A 89 13.35 1.56 7.52
CA ALA A 89 12.20 2.34 7.93
C ALA A 89 11.23 2.60 6.75
N ALA A 90 11.78 2.95 5.57
CA ALA A 90 10.98 3.16 4.36
C ALA A 90 10.23 1.88 3.96
N CYS A 91 10.92 0.73 3.92
CA CYS A 91 10.31 -0.57 3.59
C CYS A 91 9.24 -0.99 4.61
N GLN A 92 9.47 -0.74 5.91
CA GLN A 92 8.50 -1.00 6.97
C GLN A 92 7.25 -0.13 6.82
N ALA A 93 7.41 1.15 6.47
CA ALA A 93 6.29 2.06 6.22
C ALA A 93 5.44 1.61 5.01
N GLU A 94 6.08 1.18 3.91
CA GLU A 94 5.38 0.63 2.74
C GLU A 94 4.66 -0.69 3.07
N SER A 95 5.22 -1.49 4.00
CA SER A 95 4.59 -2.71 4.52
C SER A 95 3.51 -2.44 5.59
N ARG A 96 3.31 -1.17 5.97
CA ARG A 96 2.40 -0.71 7.03
C ARG A 96 2.80 -1.12 8.45
N ASP A 97 4.05 -1.45 8.66
CA ASP A 97 4.61 -1.76 9.98
C ASP A 97 5.05 -0.46 10.69
N TRP A 98 4.07 0.43 10.96
CA TRP A 98 4.28 1.83 11.35
C TRP A 98 5.11 2.00 12.62
N ALA A 99 4.92 1.12 13.61
CA ALA A 99 5.66 1.19 14.88
C ALA A 99 7.15 0.90 14.68
N ASP A 100 7.48 -0.08 13.84
CA ASP A 100 8.86 -0.43 13.51
C ASP A 100 9.49 0.61 12.60
N ALA A 101 8.72 1.11 11.61
CA ALA A 101 9.15 2.19 10.74
C ALA A 101 9.56 3.43 11.53
N LYS A 102 8.76 3.80 12.57
CA LYS A 102 9.11 4.91 13.46
C LYS A 102 10.43 4.70 14.16
N ARG A 103 10.62 3.53 14.82
CA ARG A 103 11.87 3.23 15.55
C ARG A 103 13.09 3.23 14.65
N SER A 104 12.97 2.61 13.48
CA SER A 104 14.06 2.54 12.51
C SER A 104 14.39 3.92 11.95
N ALA A 105 13.40 4.76 11.66
CA ALA A 105 13.61 6.13 11.15
C ALA A 105 14.22 7.05 12.21
N GLU A 106 13.75 7.01 13.46
CA GLU A 106 14.34 7.76 14.58
C GLU A 106 15.82 7.38 14.76
N LYS A 107 16.12 6.08 14.75
CA LYS A 107 17.49 5.58 14.85
C LYS A 107 18.36 6.00 13.66
N ALA A 108 17.81 6.02 12.44
CA ALA A 108 18.52 6.49 11.26
C ALA A 108 18.93 7.98 11.40
N VAL A 109 18.02 8.82 11.90
CA VAL A 109 18.29 10.25 12.15
C VAL A 109 19.37 10.44 13.21
N GLU A 110 19.39 9.61 14.27
CA GLU A 110 20.43 9.65 15.32
C GLU A 110 21.81 9.21 14.81
N LEU A 111 21.83 8.21 13.92
CA LEU A 111 23.08 7.63 13.39
C LEU A 111 23.66 8.43 12.24
N ALA A 112 22.84 9.20 11.53
CA ALA A 112 23.28 9.94 10.35
C ALA A 112 24.40 10.93 10.71
N ALA A 113 25.54 10.80 10.00
CA ALA A 113 26.66 11.70 10.18
C ALA A 113 26.39 13.06 9.52
N GLU A 114 27.14 14.09 9.97
CA GLU A 114 27.12 15.40 9.32
C GLU A 114 27.49 15.27 7.83
N GLY A 115 26.55 15.61 6.93
CA GLY A 115 26.72 15.50 5.48
C GLY A 115 26.01 14.33 4.81
N GLU A 116 25.39 13.38 5.55
CA GLU A 116 24.54 12.32 5.01
C GLU A 116 23.10 12.81 4.79
N LYS A 117 22.95 13.88 4.02
CA LYS A 117 21.68 14.60 3.85
C LYS A 117 20.57 13.76 3.24
N GLU A 118 20.89 12.96 2.23
CA GLU A 118 19.93 12.08 1.55
C GLU A 118 19.34 11.04 2.51
N VAL A 119 20.22 10.40 3.32
CA VAL A 119 19.81 9.40 4.32
C VAL A 119 18.93 10.02 5.40
N CYS A 120 19.35 11.20 5.88
CA CYS A 120 18.62 11.95 6.90
C CYS A 120 17.24 12.39 6.37
N ALA A 121 17.19 12.91 5.13
CA ALA A 121 15.93 13.31 4.49
C ALA A 121 14.99 12.12 4.24
N LEU A 122 15.54 10.94 3.88
CA LEU A 122 14.76 9.71 3.73
C LEU A 122 14.11 9.31 5.06
N ALA A 123 14.88 9.25 6.14
CA ALA A 123 14.39 8.90 7.47
C ALA A 123 13.34 9.90 7.97
N MET A 124 13.57 11.20 7.81
CA MET A 124 12.61 12.26 8.16
C MET A 124 11.33 12.19 7.32
N SER A 125 11.43 11.84 6.03
CA SER A 125 10.27 11.62 5.16
C SER A 125 9.42 10.44 5.64
N THR A 126 10.06 9.38 6.09
CA THR A 126 9.39 8.22 6.67
C THR A 126 8.68 8.60 7.98
N LEU A 127 9.31 9.40 8.86
CA LEU A 127 8.63 9.92 10.05
C LEU A 127 7.41 10.77 9.70
N ALA A 128 7.48 11.56 8.63
CA ALA A 128 6.32 12.32 8.15
C ALA A 128 5.16 11.38 7.77
N LEU A 129 5.42 10.27 7.09
CA LEU A 129 4.41 9.27 6.73
C LEU A 129 3.85 8.52 7.95
N VAL A 130 4.70 8.19 8.93
CA VAL A 130 4.28 7.58 10.21
C VAL A 130 3.31 8.50 10.94
N TYR A 131 3.67 9.77 11.16
CA TYR A 131 2.78 10.72 11.83
C TYR A 131 1.52 11.03 11.02
N ASN A 132 1.58 10.95 9.67
CA ASN A 132 0.40 11.05 8.83
C ASN A 132 -0.55 9.86 9.03
N ASN A 133 -0.02 8.64 9.21
CA ASN A 133 -0.84 7.46 9.53
C ASN A 133 -1.55 7.62 10.88
N ASP A 134 -0.89 8.22 11.86
CA ASP A 134 -1.45 8.52 13.18
C ASP A 134 -2.38 9.76 13.18
N GLU A 135 -2.73 10.26 12.00
CA GLU A 135 -3.54 11.48 11.78
C GLU A 135 -2.97 12.76 12.45
N ASN A 136 -1.71 12.70 12.88
CA ASN A 136 -0.99 13.83 13.47
C ASN A 136 -0.35 14.70 12.37
N TYR A 137 -1.19 15.34 11.58
CA TYR A 137 -0.78 16.11 10.40
C TYR A 137 0.18 17.25 10.70
N THR A 138 0.12 17.85 11.91
CA THR A 138 1.03 18.92 12.32
C THR A 138 2.46 18.39 12.42
N ASN A 139 2.69 17.29 13.13
CA ASN A 139 4.00 16.67 13.23
C ASN A 139 4.44 16.09 11.88
N ALA A 140 3.52 15.50 11.11
CA ALA A 140 3.80 14.99 9.78
C ALA A 140 4.38 16.08 8.86
N LEU A 141 3.75 17.26 8.79
CA LEU A 141 4.27 18.39 8.00
C LEU A 141 5.59 18.93 8.55
N ASN A 142 5.77 18.99 9.87
CA ASN A 142 7.03 19.43 10.47
C ASN A 142 8.19 18.52 10.04
N TRP A 143 7.98 17.20 10.05
CA TRP A 143 9.00 16.25 9.60
C TRP A 143 9.24 16.33 8.10
N ALA A 144 8.20 16.47 7.28
CA ALA A 144 8.35 16.68 5.84
C ALA A 144 9.13 17.97 5.52
N HIS A 145 8.87 19.07 6.23
CA HIS A 145 9.63 20.31 6.07
C HIS A 145 11.08 20.17 6.51
N LYS A 146 11.36 19.44 7.61
CA LYS A 146 12.74 19.13 8.01
C LYS A 146 13.46 18.33 6.93
N ALA A 147 12.81 17.30 6.37
CA ALA A 147 13.36 16.51 5.28
C ALA A 147 13.72 17.38 4.05
N MET A 148 12.78 18.26 3.63
CA MET A 148 13.03 19.19 2.52
C MET A 148 14.09 20.25 2.81
N LYS A 149 14.29 20.62 4.08
CA LYS A 149 15.36 21.53 4.48
C LYS A 149 16.72 20.83 4.45
N GLU A 150 16.76 19.58 4.89
CA GLU A 150 17.98 18.77 4.89
C GLU A 150 18.43 18.46 3.47
N ASP A 151 17.52 18.01 2.62
CA ASP A 151 17.78 17.80 1.19
C ASP A 151 16.68 18.46 0.34
N PRO A 152 16.90 19.69 -0.15
CA PRO A 152 15.94 20.40 -1.02
C PRO A 152 15.73 19.74 -2.40
N ALA A 153 16.59 18.80 -2.79
CA ALA A 153 16.45 18.05 -4.04
C ALA A 153 15.67 16.74 -3.85
N SER A 154 15.40 16.34 -2.61
CA SER A 154 14.73 15.07 -2.31
C SER A 154 13.30 15.03 -2.85
N ALA A 155 13.11 14.27 -3.93
CA ALA A 155 11.77 13.98 -4.47
C ALA A 155 10.91 13.19 -3.46
N ARG A 156 11.53 12.33 -2.64
CA ARG A 156 10.83 11.58 -1.57
C ARG A 156 10.27 12.52 -0.49
N ALA A 157 11.03 13.54 -0.07
CA ALA A 157 10.56 14.51 0.92
C ALA A 157 9.36 15.32 0.38
N LEU A 158 9.44 15.74 -0.88
CA LEU A 158 8.33 16.40 -1.57
C LEU A 158 7.13 15.47 -1.69
N ASN A 159 7.33 14.19 -2.04
CA ASN A 159 6.25 13.22 -2.14
C ASN A 159 5.57 12.98 -0.78
N ALA A 160 6.33 12.81 0.30
CA ALA A 160 5.78 12.69 1.64
C ALA A 160 4.96 13.93 2.07
N ALA A 161 5.48 15.14 1.80
CA ALA A 161 4.73 16.38 2.05
C ALA A 161 3.42 16.43 1.25
N GLY A 162 3.45 16.04 -0.02
CA GLY A 162 2.25 15.97 -0.88
C GLY A 162 1.19 15.02 -0.32
N ILE A 163 1.59 13.86 0.19
CA ILE A 163 0.69 12.89 0.83
C ILE A 163 0.02 13.52 2.06
N VAL A 164 0.79 14.17 2.94
CA VAL A 164 0.25 14.81 4.15
C VAL A 164 -0.72 15.95 3.79
N LEU A 165 -0.38 16.78 2.80
CA LEU A 165 -1.24 17.86 2.31
C LEU A 165 -2.56 17.31 1.77
N PHE A 166 -2.52 16.25 0.98
CA PHE A 166 -3.71 15.59 0.45
C PHE A 166 -4.61 15.04 1.56
N ARG A 167 -4.04 14.36 2.56
CA ARG A 167 -4.79 13.83 3.72
C ARG A 167 -5.45 14.93 4.55
N ARG A 168 -4.87 16.13 4.57
CA ARG A 168 -5.47 17.32 5.19
C ARG A 168 -6.58 17.99 4.34
N GLY A 169 -6.82 17.53 3.12
CA GLY A 169 -7.76 18.13 2.18
C GLY A 169 -7.19 19.33 1.38
N ASN A 170 -5.88 19.54 1.42
CA ASN A 170 -5.20 20.60 0.68
C ASN A 170 -4.79 20.11 -0.72
N ASP A 171 -5.76 19.64 -1.51
CA ASP A 171 -5.52 18.97 -2.80
C ASP A 171 -4.68 19.79 -3.77
N ASN A 172 -4.92 21.11 -3.86
CA ASN A 172 -4.19 21.95 -4.81
C ASN A 172 -2.71 22.06 -4.47
N GLU A 173 -2.38 22.19 -3.18
CA GLU A 173 -1.00 22.23 -2.70
C GLU A 173 -0.33 20.85 -2.88
N ALA A 174 -1.06 19.77 -2.61
CA ALA A 174 -0.60 18.41 -2.83
C ALA A 174 -0.22 18.17 -4.29
N ILE A 175 -1.10 18.54 -5.26
CA ILE A 175 -0.83 18.47 -6.70
C ILE A 175 0.45 19.23 -7.06
N GLN A 176 0.61 20.45 -6.58
CA GLN A 176 1.79 21.27 -6.82
C GLN A 176 3.06 20.60 -6.28
N THR A 177 2.96 20.04 -5.09
CA THR A 177 4.08 19.39 -4.40
C THR A 177 4.49 18.09 -5.10
N PHE A 178 3.54 17.25 -5.53
CA PHE A 178 3.85 16.07 -6.36
C PHE A 178 4.46 16.43 -7.72
N ARG A 179 3.98 17.49 -8.36
CA ARG A 179 4.60 17.99 -9.61
C ARG A 179 6.05 18.45 -9.38
N LYS A 180 6.34 19.13 -8.25
CA LYS A 180 7.71 19.48 -7.88
C LYS A 180 8.58 18.23 -7.63
N ALA A 181 8.02 17.19 -6.97
CA ALA A 181 8.72 15.92 -6.81
C ALA A 181 9.10 15.32 -8.17
N LEU A 182 8.18 15.30 -9.14
CA LEU A 182 8.43 14.81 -10.50
C LEU A 182 9.38 15.70 -11.33
N GLN A 183 9.52 16.99 -11.00
CA GLN A 183 10.53 17.85 -11.58
C GLN A 183 11.94 17.55 -11.05
N LYS A 184 12.04 17.09 -9.77
CA LYS A 184 13.30 16.70 -9.16
C LYS A 184 13.73 15.30 -9.57
N ASP A 185 12.78 14.38 -9.61
CA ASP A 185 12.98 13.00 -10.04
C ASP A 185 11.84 12.58 -10.99
N PRO A 186 12.07 12.68 -12.33
CA PRO A 186 11.10 12.26 -13.32
C PRO A 186 10.79 10.75 -13.33
N HIS A 187 11.63 9.92 -12.67
CA HIS A 187 11.46 8.48 -12.58
C HIS A 187 10.70 8.04 -11.33
N ASN A 188 10.29 8.98 -10.48
CA ASN A 188 9.61 8.69 -9.21
C ASN A 188 8.18 8.15 -9.44
N THR A 189 8.05 6.82 -9.47
CA THR A 189 6.77 6.13 -9.70
C THR A 189 5.75 6.41 -8.60
N ASP A 190 6.19 6.61 -7.35
CA ASP A 190 5.29 6.94 -6.23
C ASP A 190 4.66 8.31 -6.39
N ALA A 191 5.41 9.29 -6.87
CA ALA A 191 4.87 10.62 -7.13
C ALA A 191 3.84 10.60 -8.29
N TYR A 192 4.04 9.79 -9.33
CA TYR A 192 3.03 9.58 -10.38
C TYR A 192 1.77 8.91 -9.82
N PHE A 193 1.93 7.87 -9.00
CA PHE A 193 0.81 7.18 -8.35
C PHE A 193 0.00 8.14 -7.47
N ASN A 194 0.66 8.90 -6.59
CA ASN A 194 0.00 9.82 -5.69
C ASN A 194 -0.70 10.96 -6.44
N LEU A 195 -0.03 11.56 -7.42
CA LEU A 195 -0.63 12.60 -8.27
C LEU A 195 -1.85 12.08 -9.06
N GLY A 196 -1.73 10.88 -9.64
CA GLY A 196 -2.82 10.20 -10.33
C GLY A 196 -4.00 9.91 -9.39
N SER A 197 -3.71 9.45 -8.18
CA SER A 197 -4.72 9.19 -7.15
C SER A 197 -5.48 10.46 -6.76
N VAL A 198 -4.78 11.60 -6.55
CA VAL A 198 -5.44 12.87 -6.27
C VAL A 198 -6.36 13.29 -7.41
N TYR A 199 -5.95 13.10 -8.67
CA TYR A 199 -6.82 13.39 -9.81
C TYR A 199 -8.04 12.48 -9.86
N CYS A 200 -7.92 11.19 -9.52
CA CYS A 200 -9.05 10.28 -9.38
C CYS A 200 -10.03 10.75 -8.30
N TYR A 201 -9.53 11.09 -7.12
CA TYR A 201 -10.37 11.61 -6.03
C TYR A 201 -11.10 12.91 -6.40
N ARG A 202 -10.49 13.76 -7.21
CA ARG A 202 -11.11 14.97 -7.74
C ARG A 202 -12.01 14.73 -8.95
N ASN A 203 -12.28 13.48 -9.27
CA ASN A 203 -13.06 13.07 -10.44
C ASN A 203 -12.55 13.68 -11.76
N ASN A 204 -11.22 13.65 -11.94
CA ASN A 204 -10.54 14.18 -13.11
C ASN A 204 -9.77 13.07 -13.85
N PRO A 205 -10.51 12.11 -14.48
CA PRO A 205 -9.92 10.88 -15.00
C PRO A 205 -8.92 11.10 -16.13
N ASP A 206 -9.09 12.12 -16.98
CA ASP A 206 -8.16 12.37 -18.08
C ASP A 206 -6.77 12.77 -17.60
N LEU A 207 -6.69 13.63 -16.57
CA LEU A 207 -5.42 13.97 -15.93
C LEU A 207 -4.82 12.78 -15.17
N ALA A 208 -5.65 11.97 -14.52
CA ALA A 208 -5.21 10.75 -13.86
C ALA A 208 -4.59 9.79 -14.88
N ILE A 209 -5.30 9.44 -15.95
CA ILE A 209 -4.84 8.53 -17.03
C ILE A 209 -3.53 9.03 -17.63
N SER A 210 -3.46 10.32 -18.00
CA SER A 210 -2.24 10.87 -18.61
C SER A 210 -1.04 10.82 -17.66
N THR A 211 -1.25 11.08 -16.37
CA THR A 211 -0.22 11.04 -15.33
C THR A 211 0.25 9.62 -15.06
N LEU A 212 -0.68 8.68 -14.86
CA LEU A 212 -0.38 7.28 -14.57
C LEU A 212 0.31 6.58 -15.74
N ARG A 213 -0.08 6.89 -16.99
CA ARG A 213 0.61 6.40 -18.20
C ARG A 213 2.06 6.89 -18.29
N LYS A 214 2.36 8.11 -17.81
CA LYS A 214 3.76 8.58 -17.72
C LYS A 214 4.52 7.75 -16.68
N GLY A 215 3.97 7.52 -15.50
CA GLY A 215 4.59 6.65 -14.50
C GLY A 215 4.82 5.22 -15.00
N LEU A 216 3.89 4.66 -15.78
CA LEU A 216 4.04 3.33 -16.38
C LEU A 216 5.09 3.26 -17.50
N LYS A 217 5.54 4.38 -18.07
CA LYS A 217 6.71 4.38 -18.95
C LYS A 217 8.00 4.18 -18.17
N GLU A 218 8.04 4.66 -16.93
CA GLU A 218 9.20 4.52 -16.04
C GLU A 218 9.23 3.12 -15.39
N ASN A 219 8.07 2.63 -14.94
CA ASN A 219 7.92 1.28 -14.39
C ASN A 219 6.67 0.60 -14.95
N ARG A 220 6.84 -0.20 -16.00
CA ARG A 220 5.74 -0.89 -16.70
C ARG A 220 5.05 -1.97 -15.86
N GLN A 221 5.71 -2.48 -14.84
CA GLN A 221 5.24 -3.57 -13.99
C GLN A 221 4.78 -3.06 -12.61
N SER A 222 4.59 -1.76 -12.44
CA SER A 222 4.09 -1.22 -11.18
C SER A 222 2.61 -1.56 -10.98
N VAL A 223 2.37 -2.50 -10.07
CA VAL A 223 1.01 -2.97 -9.69
C VAL A 223 0.14 -1.80 -9.21
N LYS A 224 0.70 -0.89 -8.40
CA LYS A 224 -0.03 0.27 -7.87
C LYS A 224 -0.43 1.28 -8.96
N LEU A 225 0.43 1.53 -9.96
CA LEU A 225 0.10 2.40 -11.08
C LEU A 225 -0.98 1.78 -11.98
N LEU A 226 -0.86 0.49 -12.29
CA LEU A 226 -1.86 -0.25 -13.09
C LEU A 226 -3.22 -0.28 -12.38
N TYR A 227 -3.24 -0.57 -11.08
CA TYR A 227 -4.48 -0.57 -10.30
C TYR A 227 -5.15 0.82 -10.28
N CYS A 228 -4.37 1.88 -10.05
CA CYS A 228 -4.87 3.25 -10.06
C CYS A 228 -5.35 3.67 -11.46
N LEU A 229 -4.67 3.23 -12.53
CA LEU A 229 -5.10 3.45 -13.91
C LEU A 229 -6.44 2.77 -14.20
N GLY A 230 -6.63 1.54 -13.71
CA GLY A 230 -7.92 0.86 -13.78
C GLY A 230 -9.04 1.66 -13.10
N TRP A 231 -8.76 2.24 -11.93
CA TRP A 231 -9.70 3.14 -11.26
C TRP A 231 -10.01 4.39 -12.08
N ALA A 232 -9.00 5.03 -12.68
CA ALA A 232 -9.19 6.20 -13.55
C ALA A 232 -10.08 5.88 -14.77
N PHE A 233 -9.92 4.69 -15.37
CA PHE A 233 -10.80 4.25 -16.45
C PHE A 233 -12.24 4.00 -16.00
N LEU A 234 -12.44 3.48 -14.77
CA LEU A 234 -13.80 3.34 -14.21
C LEU A 234 -14.49 4.68 -14.00
N LEU A 235 -13.76 5.71 -13.55
CA LEU A 235 -14.30 7.07 -13.43
C LEU A 235 -14.70 7.67 -14.78
N LYS A 236 -14.16 7.13 -15.87
CA LYS A 236 -14.47 7.55 -17.25
C LYS A 236 -15.50 6.64 -17.93
N ASP A 237 -16.09 5.67 -17.20
CA ASP A 237 -17.00 4.64 -17.72
C ASP A 237 -16.35 3.72 -18.79
N GLU A 238 -15.01 3.69 -18.88
CA GLU A 238 -14.25 2.85 -19.80
C GLU A 238 -13.94 1.48 -19.13
N SER A 239 -14.98 0.69 -18.86
CA SER A 239 -14.86 -0.55 -18.08
C SER A 239 -13.98 -1.61 -18.72
N GLU A 240 -13.85 -1.68 -20.06
CA GLU A 240 -12.99 -2.68 -20.71
C GLU A 240 -11.50 -2.37 -20.45
N HIS A 241 -11.10 -1.10 -20.58
CA HIS A 241 -9.73 -0.68 -20.26
C HIS A 241 -9.41 -0.88 -18.75
N ALA A 242 -10.41 -0.70 -17.89
CA ALA A 242 -10.25 -0.98 -16.47
C ALA A 242 -9.99 -2.47 -16.20
N ILE A 243 -10.74 -3.38 -16.87
CA ILE A 243 -10.54 -4.83 -16.77
C ILE A 243 -9.13 -5.19 -17.25
N GLU A 244 -8.69 -4.67 -18.40
CA GLU A 244 -7.34 -4.92 -18.92
C GLU A 244 -6.25 -4.51 -17.91
N CYS A 245 -6.39 -3.34 -17.29
CA CYS A 245 -5.45 -2.90 -16.25
C CYS A 245 -5.47 -3.83 -15.03
N LEU A 246 -6.65 -4.27 -14.58
CA LEU A 246 -6.80 -5.16 -13.44
C LEU A 246 -6.30 -6.58 -13.74
N ASP A 247 -6.48 -7.08 -14.96
CA ASP A 247 -5.89 -8.35 -15.41
C ASP A 247 -4.37 -8.29 -15.38
N ASN A 248 -3.76 -7.19 -15.84
CA ASN A 248 -2.32 -6.98 -15.75
C ASN A 248 -1.85 -6.95 -14.27
N VAL A 249 -2.61 -6.33 -13.37
CA VAL A 249 -2.34 -6.39 -11.92
C VAL A 249 -2.31 -7.83 -11.44
N ILE A 250 -3.30 -8.64 -11.78
CA ILE A 250 -3.43 -10.04 -11.36
C ILE A 250 -2.31 -10.92 -11.97
N GLN A 251 -1.87 -10.63 -13.19
CA GLN A 251 -0.74 -11.34 -13.80
C GLN A 251 0.58 -11.05 -13.09
N LEU A 252 0.78 -9.81 -12.60
CA LEU A 252 1.98 -9.42 -11.87
C LEU A 252 1.93 -9.85 -10.40
N ASP A 253 0.77 -9.74 -9.77
CA ASP A 253 0.52 -10.15 -8.39
C ASP A 253 -0.84 -10.86 -8.31
N SER A 254 -0.83 -12.17 -8.43
CA SER A 254 -2.03 -13.01 -8.35
C SER A 254 -2.72 -12.98 -6.99
N THR A 255 -2.06 -12.43 -5.96
CA THR A 255 -2.61 -12.29 -4.60
C THR A 255 -3.25 -10.94 -4.34
N TYR A 256 -3.27 -10.03 -5.32
CA TYR A 256 -3.79 -8.68 -5.15
C TYR A 256 -5.32 -8.65 -5.07
N VAL A 257 -5.84 -8.88 -3.88
CA VAL A 257 -7.27 -9.07 -3.57
C VAL A 257 -8.17 -7.94 -4.10
N ASN A 258 -7.68 -6.69 -4.01
CA ASN A 258 -8.45 -5.53 -4.45
C ASN A 258 -8.74 -5.55 -5.97
N ALA A 259 -7.86 -6.13 -6.79
CA ALA A 259 -8.12 -6.25 -8.22
C ALA A 259 -9.31 -7.17 -8.49
N TYR A 260 -9.38 -8.33 -7.82
CA TYR A 260 -10.52 -9.23 -7.93
C TYR A 260 -11.83 -8.59 -7.48
N ASN A 261 -11.81 -7.87 -6.34
CA ASN A 261 -13.01 -7.16 -5.87
C ASN A 261 -13.47 -6.11 -6.89
N ARG A 262 -12.56 -5.32 -7.46
CA ARG A 262 -12.89 -4.32 -8.49
C ARG A 262 -13.42 -4.95 -9.77
N MET A 263 -12.81 -6.05 -10.25
CA MET A 263 -13.34 -6.79 -11.40
C MET A 263 -14.73 -7.34 -11.11
N GLY A 264 -14.95 -7.88 -9.92
CA GLY A 264 -16.26 -8.30 -9.46
C GLY A 264 -17.29 -7.17 -9.47
N ASP A 265 -16.93 -5.97 -9.01
CA ASP A 265 -17.79 -4.79 -9.03
C ASP A 265 -18.14 -4.35 -10.46
N ILE A 266 -17.21 -4.43 -11.41
CA ILE A 266 -17.46 -4.14 -12.83
C ILE A 266 -18.50 -5.12 -13.39
N TYR A 267 -18.28 -6.42 -13.18
CA TYR A 267 -19.23 -7.45 -13.65
C TYR A 267 -20.58 -7.37 -12.95
N PHE A 268 -20.60 -7.02 -11.66
CA PHE A 268 -21.85 -6.76 -10.92
C PHE A 268 -22.62 -5.60 -11.54
N GLY A 269 -21.97 -4.47 -11.83
CA GLY A 269 -22.58 -3.30 -12.46
C GLY A 269 -23.16 -3.60 -13.84
N ARG A 270 -22.60 -4.57 -14.57
CA ARG A 270 -23.10 -5.07 -15.85
C ARG A 270 -24.17 -6.16 -15.69
N SER A 271 -24.59 -6.48 -14.47
CA SER A 271 -25.50 -7.60 -14.16
C SER A 271 -24.95 -8.99 -14.55
N GLU A 272 -23.64 -9.09 -14.81
CA GLU A 272 -22.93 -10.34 -15.10
C GLU A 272 -22.61 -11.09 -13.80
N TYR A 273 -23.63 -11.39 -13.00
CA TYR A 273 -23.51 -11.88 -11.62
C TYR A 273 -22.66 -13.14 -11.48
N ASN A 274 -22.65 -14.04 -12.45
CA ASN A 274 -21.81 -15.25 -12.39
C ASN A 274 -20.33 -14.91 -12.42
N ARG A 275 -19.92 -13.97 -13.28
CA ARG A 275 -18.54 -13.48 -13.35
C ARG A 275 -18.16 -12.73 -12.08
N ALA A 276 -19.05 -11.89 -11.57
CA ALA A 276 -18.83 -11.19 -10.30
C ALA A 276 -18.58 -12.17 -9.15
N ILE A 277 -19.41 -13.21 -9.01
CA ILE A 277 -19.26 -14.27 -8.01
C ILE A 277 -17.90 -14.97 -8.13
N GLU A 278 -17.46 -15.26 -9.34
CA GLU A 278 -16.16 -15.89 -9.58
C GLU A 278 -15.01 -15.02 -9.05
N GLN A 279 -15.02 -13.72 -9.37
CA GLN A 279 -13.97 -12.81 -8.91
C GLN A 279 -13.97 -12.64 -7.38
N TYR A 280 -15.14 -12.44 -6.75
CA TYR A 280 -15.22 -12.35 -5.29
C TYR A 280 -14.78 -13.63 -4.58
N ARG A 281 -15.03 -14.82 -5.17
CA ARG A 281 -14.50 -16.09 -4.64
C ARG A 281 -12.99 -16.17 -4.72
N LYS A 282 -12.37 -15.65 -5.80
CA LYS A 282 -10.91 -15.55 -5.89
C LYS A 282 -10.37 -14.60 -4.82
N ALA A 283 -11.02 -13.46 -4.60
CA ALA A 283 -10.67 -12.54 -3.51
C ALA A 283 -10.72 -13.24 -2.13
N ILE A 284 -11.76 -13.99 -1.85
CA ILE A 284 -11.91 -14.78 -0.60
C ILE A 284 -10.83 -15.86 -0.50
N HIS A 285 -10.47 -16.51 -1.60
CA HIS A 285 -9.42 -17.53 -1.60
C HIS A 285 -8.08 -16.98 -1.11
N PHE A 286 -7.70 -15.79 -1.59
CA PHE A 286 -6.44 -15.15 -1.18
C PHE A 286 -6.53 -14.41 0.16
N ALA A 287 -7.71 -13.93 0.55
CA ALA A 287 -7.92 -13.23 1.82
C ALA A 287 -9.20 -13.71 2.53
N PRO A 288 -9.18 -14.91 3.13
CA PRO A 288 -10.38 -15.53 3.72
C PRO A 288 -10.90 -14.81 4.97
N LEU A 289 -10.13 -13.92 5.56
CA LEU A 289 -10.54 -13.13 6.73
C LEU A 289 -11.01 -11.71 6.35
N LEU A 290 -10.95 -11.31 5.07
CA LEU A 290 -11.36 -9.99 4.63
C LEU A 290 -12.90 -9.89 4.50
N PRO A 291 -13.60 -9.08 5.33
CA PRO A 291 -15.07 -9.01 5.31
C PRO A 291 -15.64 -8.50 4.00
N GLU A 292 -14.92 -7.61 3.31
CA GLU A 292 -15.35 -6.92 2.09
C GLU A 292 -15.81 -7.89 0.99
N ALA A 293 -14.97 -8.88 0.64
CA ALA A 293 -15.28 -9.82 -0.42
C ALA A 293 -16.54 -10.66 -0.11
N TYR A 294 -16.74 -11.03 1.17
CA TYR A 294 -17.97 -11.70 1.59
C TYR A 294 -19.21 -10.80 1.49
N ARG A 295 -19.09 -9.50 1.82
CA ARG A 295 -20.18 -8.54 1.65
C ARG A 295 -20.58 -8.39 0.19
N LEU A 296 -19.59 -8.25 -0.70
CA LEU A 296 -19.81 -8.13 -2.14
C LEU A 296 -20.46 -9.39 -2.72
N LEU A 297 -20.01 -10.57 -2.30
CA LEU A 297 -20.59 -11.84 -2.69
C LEU A 297 -22.01 -12.00 -2.15
N GLY A 298 -22.25 -11.61 -0.89
CA GLY A 298 -23.58 -11.60 -0.26
C GLY A 298 -24.56 -10.69 -1.01
N ARG A 299 -24.12 -9.47 -1.37
CA ARG A 299 -24.91 -8.53 -2.20
C ARG A 299 -25.26 -9.15 -3.54
N THR A 300 -24.31 -9.78 -4.20
CA THR A 300 -24.53 -10.39 -5.53
C THR A 300 -25.58 -11.54 -5.47
N TYR A 301 -25.51 -12.38 -4.43
CA TYR A 301 -26.53 -13.42 -4.24
C TYR A 301 -27.91 -12.84 -3.88
N ALA A 302 -27.96 -11.71 -3.14
CA ALA A 302 -29.22 -11.04 -2.82
C ALA A 302 -29.90 -10.49 -4.08
N GLU A 303 -29.14 -9.88 -5.01
CA GLU A 303 -29.67 -9.42 -6.32
C GLU A 303 -30.22 -10.57 -7.17
N ARG A 304 -29.61 -11.75 -7.06
CA ARG A 304 -30.11 -12.97 -7.72
C ARG A 304 -31.30 -13.63 -7.01
N ASN A 305 -31.79 -13.04 -5.91
CA ASN A 305 -32.81 -13.61 -5.02
C ASN A 305 -32.40 -14.94 -4.36
N GLU A 306 -31.09 -15.26 -4.31
CA GLU A 306 -30.55 -16.44 -3.64
C GLU A 306 -30.32 -16.12 -2.14
N PHE A 307 -31.39 -15.77 -1.42
CA PHE A 307 -31.33 -15.19 -0.08
C PHE A 307 -30.60 -16.06 0.95
N GLY A 308 -30.68 -17.39 0.83
CA GLY A 308 -29.94 -18.30 1.72
C GLY A 308 -28.41 -18.14 1.58
N LYS A 309 -27.92 -18.07 0.33
CA LYS A 309 -26.48 -17.86 0.06
C LYS A 309 -26.05 -16.44 0.43
N ALA A 310 -26.90 -15.45 0.20
CA ALA A 310 -26.65 -14.07 0.59
C ALA A 310 -26.44 -13.95 2.11
N ILE A 311 -27.38 -14.49 2.90
CA ILE A 311 -27.29 -14.50 4.37
C ILE A 311 -26.03 -15.21 4.84
N PHE A 312 -25.70 -16.38 4.28
CA PHE A 312 -24.49 -17.11 4.63
C PHE A 312 -23.21 -16.25 4.45
N ASN A 313 -23.09 -15.59 3.30
CA ASN A 313 -21.91 -14.76 3.03
C ASN A 313 -21.88 -13.50 3.91
N TYR A 314 -23.01 -12.83 4.11
CA TYR A 314 -23.07 -11.73 5.07
C TYR A 314 -22.75 -12.14 6.50
N GLN A 315 -23.15 -13.35 6.93
CA GLN A 315 -22.77 -13.89 8.22
C GLN A 315 -21.25 -14.09 8.33
N LYS A 316 -20.60 -14.59 7.27
CA LYS A 316 -19.14 -14.67 7.21
C LYS A 316 -18.47 -13.28 7.28
N ALA A 317 -19.06 -12.28 6.66
CA ALA A 317 -18.55 -10.92 6.79
C ALA A 317 -18.59 -10.41 8.24
N VAL A 318 -19.73 -10.58 8.94
CA VAL A 318 -19.86 -10.12 10.34
C VAL A 318 -19.17 -11.03 11.36
N GLU A 319 -18.82 -12.27 11.02
CA GLU A 319 -17.93 -13.10 11.82
C GLU A 319 -16.51 -12.50 11.84
N ASN A 320 -16.05 -11.96 10.71
CA ASN A 320 -14.74 -11.35 10.55
C ASN A 320 -14.73 -9.87 11.00
N ASP A 321 -15.85 -9.14 10.87
CA ASP A 321 -16.02 -7.78 11.36
C ASP A 321 -17.32 -7.67 12.18
N ARG A 322 -17.24 -7.86 13.48
CA ARG A 322 -18.38 -7.86 14.41
C ARG A 322 -19.02 -6.48 14.62
N ASN A 323 -18.41 -5.42 14.11
CA ASN A 323 -18.90 -4.05 14.24
C ASN A 323 -19.58 -3.52 12.95
N ASP A 324 -19.69 -4.34 11.93
CA ASP A 324 -20.35 -3.98 10.68
C ASP A 324 -21.87 -3.92 10.82
N SER A 325 -22.35 -2.77 11.29
CA SER A 325 -23.78 -2.51 11.52
C SER A 325 -24.61 -2.60 10.24
N GLU A 326 -24.05 -2.19 9.10
CA GLU A 326 -24.75 -2.23 7.81
C GLU A 326 -25.01 -3.66 7.37
N THR A 327 -24.02 -4.54 7.50
CA THR A 327 -24.19 -5.95 7.11
C THR A 327 -25.21 -6.66 8.00
N TYR A 328 -25.26 -6.38 9.33
CA TYR A 328 -26.36 -6.91 10.17
C TYR A 328 -27.73 -6.41 9.73
N CYS A 329 -27.84 -5.15 9.31
CA CYS A 329 -29.07 -4.61 8.77
C CYS A 329 -29.50 -5.36 7.48
N ARG A 330 -28.55 -5.59 6.56
CA ARG A 330 -28.81 -6.38 5.33
C ARG A 330 -29.25 -7.82 5.62
N ILE A 331 -28.64 -8.48 6.59
CA ILE A 331 -29.07 -9.81 7.03
C ILE A 331 -30.54 -9.77 7.55
N ALA A 332 -30.86 -8.75 8.35
CA ALA A 332 -32.21 -8.58 8.89
C ALA A 332 -33.25 -8.38 7.77
N GLU A 333 -32.97 -7.53 6.77
CA GLU A 333 -33.81 -7.30 5.61
C GLU A 333 -34.09 -8.60 4.84
N LEU A 334 -33.05 -9.44 4.65
CA LEU A 334 -33.22 -10.73 3.98
C LEU A 334 -34.06 -11.71 4.79
N TYR A 335 -33.94 -11.73 6.13
CA TYR A 335 -34.83 -12.54 6.98
C TYR A 335 -36.28 -12.04 6.98
N VAL A 336 -36.52 -10.74 6.82
CA VAL A 336 -37.90 -10.22 6.60
C VAL A 336 -38.45 -10.78 5.31
N ARG A 337 -37.70 -10.75 4.19
CA ARG A 337 -38.10 -11.32 2.90
C ARG A 337 -38.38 -12.82 3.00
N GLN A 338 -37.67 -13.54 3.86
CA GLN A 338 -37.92 -14.97 4.14
C GLN A 338 -38.98 -15.21 5.20
N LYS A 339 -39.70 -14.19 5.68
CA LYS A 339 -40.70 -14.25 6.74
C LYS A 339 -40.22 -14.85 8.06
N GLN A 340 -38.90 -14.72 8.35
CA GLN A 340 -38.28 -15.21 9.58
C GLN A 340 -38.15 -14.06 10.62
N ALA A 341 -39.30 -13.60 11.13
CA ALA A 341 -39.40 -12.41 11.98
C ALA A 341 -38.48 -12.41 13.21
N GLY A 342 -38.33 -13.55 13.88
CA GLY A 342 -37.43 -13.65 15.05
C GLY A 342 -35.99 -13.40 14.74
N LYS A 343 -35.45 -13.96 13.64
CA LYS A 343 -34.10 -13.74 13.18
C LYS A 343 -33.89 -12.31 12.66
N ALA A 344 -34.86 -11.76 11.94
CA ALA A 344 -34.85 -10.37 11.53
C ALA A 344 -34.74 -9.43 12.71
N LYS A 345 -35.59 -9.60 13.75
CA LYS A 345 -35.57 -8.79 14.96
C LYS A 345 -34.18 -8.84 15.67
N ALA A 346 -33.57 -10.03 15.78
CA ALA A 346 -32.28 -10.18 16.42
C ALA A 346 -31.19 -9.40 15.70
N ASN A 347 -31.16 -9.46 14.37
CA ASN A 347 -30.15 -8.76 13.57
C ASN A 347 -30.40 -7.24 13.52
N TYR A 348 -31.65 -6.76 13.43
CA TYR A 348 -31.96 -5.33 13.58
C TYR A 348 -31.53 -4.78 14.93
N ARG A 349 -31.77 -5.51 16.03
CA ARG A 349 -31.29 -5.10 17.37
C ARG A 349 -29.79 -4.98 17.41
N ARG A 350 -29.05 -5.91 16.80
CA ARG A 350 -27.58 -5.87 16.75
C ARG A 350 -27.10 -4.67 15.92
N ALA A 351 -27.67 -4.44 14.75
CA ALA A 351 -27.36 -3.29 13.91
C ALA A 351 -27.68 -1.96 14.62
N ALA A 352 -28.81 -1.85 15.28
CA ALA A 352 -29.24 -0.67 16.04
C ALA A 352 -28.27 -0.34 17.21
N LYS A 353 -27.83 -1.36 17.97
CA LYS A 353 -26.79 -1.22 19.01
C LYS A 353 -25.48 -0.71 18.48
N LEU A 354 -25.13 -1.06 17.23
CA LEU A 354 -23.93 -0.60 16.53
C LEU A 354 -24.12 0.76 15.83
N GLY A 355 -25.26 1.43 16.05
CA GLY A 355 -25.52 2.78 15.56
C GLY A 355 -26.13 2.88 14.16
N ASN A 356 -26.59 1.77 13.54
CA ASN A 356 -27.24 1.82 12.25
C ASN A 356 -28.63 2.49 12.38
N LYS A 357 -28.80 3.65 11.74
CA LYS A 357 -30.03 4.46 11.83
C LYS A 357 -31.25 3.74 11.28
N ASN A 358 -31.15 3.04 10.14
CA ASN A 358 -32.27 2.30 9.55
C ASN A 358 -32.77 1.21 10.49
N ALA A 359 -31.82 0.53 11.16
CA ALA A 359 -32.15 -0.49 12.16
C ALA A 359 -32.76 0.12 13.44
N GLN A 360 -32.31 1.27 13.88
CA GLN A 360 -32.88 2.00 15.01
C GLN A 360 -34.33 2.43 14.71
N ASP A 361 -34.58 2.98 13.52
CA ASP A 361 -35.91 3.36 13.06
C ASP A 361 -36.83 2.14 12.98
N TRP A 362 -36.32 1.03 12.44
CA TRP A 362 -37.07 -0.20 12.40
C TRP A 362 -37.45 -0.72 13.80
N CYS A 363 -36.48 -0.72 14.71
CA CYS A 363 -36.71 -1.14 16.10
C CYS A 363 -37.77 -0.25 16.78
N THR A 364 -37.68 1.06 16.63
CA THR A 364 -38.63 2.03 17.21
C THR A 364 -40.06 1.77 16.66
N LYS A 365 -40.22 1.63 15.34
CA LYS A 365 -41.50 1.37 14.68
C LYS A 365 -42.14 0.03 15.11
N ASN A 366 -41.32 -0.94 15.49
CA ASN A 366 -41.78 -2.28 15.86
C ASN A 366 -41.77 -2.54 17.38
N GLY A 367 -41.56 -1.51 18.21
CA GLY A 367 -41.53 -1.62 19.67
C GLY A 367 -40.42 -2.53 20.19
N VAL A 368 -39.25 -2.53 19.52
CA VAL A 368 -38.11 -3.36 19.87
C VAL A 368 -37.06 -2.52 20.58
N THR A 369 -36.79 -2.81 21.83
CA THR A 369 -35.67 -2.23 22.58
C THR A 369 -34.33 -2.79 22.10
N TYR A 370 -33.29 -1.97 21.98
CA TYR A 370 -31.94 -2.34 21.54
C TYR A 370 -30.86 -1.75 22.44
#